data_27bbf78e6bf72efb826eec0a378e343f
#
_entry.id   27bbf78e6bf72efb826eec0a378e343f
#
_cell.length_a   1.000
_cell.length_b   1.000
_cell.length_c   1.000
_cell.angle_alpha   90.00
_cell.angle_beta   90.00
_cell.angle_gamma   90.00
#
_symmetry.space_group_name_H-M   'P 1'
#
loop_
_entity.id
_entity.type
_entity.pdbx_description
1 polymer ?
#
loop_
_entity_poly.entity_id
_entity_poly.type
_entity_poly.pdbx_seq_one_letter_code
_entity_poly.pdbx_strand_id
1 'polypeptide(L)'
;MIEIVEHKLPNGLKVVFNRNRSSQLAVVNMAYTVGARNEQPGKTGLAHFLEHLMFTGTFDVPSFDELLQSAGGESNAWTNNDLTNFYDVLPINNLEVAIALEADRMCGLRLDDKSFESQKSVVVEEFKQRCLNVPYGNQEHLLRDLAYKVHPYRWPTIGQTVDDVQGITKDDVKYYYNNYYVPSGAVLSIVADADADEVLSMVERQFGDIAKTGTDKRPYSPEPEQQEARRLVTRQNVPYRRIVRAYHMGDRLCADYAECDILSDVLSNGRSSRLYRNVLAKGDLVSAIDASITANHDAGILKIQASLLPGVDFDKVEAAIDSEIKQMLDDVTIDEIKKCINKYESNALFSNLTIEERASNMAQCCILGDVNMINTEIDKYQAVTCRSFVESAKKLLRTSNCSTLYYDID
;
A
#
# COMPACT_ATOMS: atom_id res chain seq x y z
N MET A 1 7.15 -14.69 -18.97
CA MET A 1 8.17 -14.46 -17.92
C MET A 1 8.83 -13.13 -18.22
N ILE A 2 8.95 -12.25 -17.24
CA ILE A 2 9.59 -10.94 -17.35
C ILE A 2 11.08 -11.14 -17.14
N GLU A 3 11.90 -10.73 -18.13
CA GLU A 3 13.36 -10.77 -18.02
C GLU A 3 13.82 -9.56 -17.21
N ILE A 4 14.64 -9.79 -16.18
CA ILE A 4 15.05 -8.74 -15.24
C ILE A 4 16.57 -8.76 -15.12
N VAL A 5 17.17 -7.57 -15.21
CA VAL A 5 18.57 -7.32 -14.90
C VAL A 5 18.63 -6.65 -13.54
N GLU A 6 19.35 -7.26 -12.60
CA GLU A 6 19.59 -6.70 -11.28
C GLU A 6 21.01 -6.14 -11.18
N HIS A 7 21.14 -4.97 -10.60
CA HIS A 7 22.42 -4.35 -10.31
C HIS A 7 22.37 -3.64 -8.95
N LYS A 8 23.52 -3.54 -8.30
CA LYS A 8 23.63 -2.80 -7.04
C LYS A 8 24.84 -1.87 -7.08
N LEU A 9 24.59 -0.59 -6.93
CA LEU A 9 25.65 0.41 -6.85
C LEU A 9 26.45 0.29 -5.53
N PRO A 10 27.70 0.76 -5.52
CA PRO A 10 28.54 0.76 -4.31
C PRO A 10 27.91 1.50 -3.12
N ASN A 11 27.12 2.55 -3.36
CA ASN A 11 26.39 3.31 -2.33
C ASN A 11 25.16 2.58 -1.77
N GLY A 12 24.84 1.39 -2.29
CA GLY A 12 23.78 0.54 -1.84
C GLY A 12 22.46 0.64 -2.59
N LEU A 13 22.32 1.57 -3.57
CA LEU A 13 21.13 1.64 -4.42
C LEU A 13 20.97 0.33 -5.20
N LYS A 14 19.80 -0.27 -5.08
CA LYS A 14 19.41 -1.42 -5.91
C LYS A 14 18.78 -0.91 -7.20
N VAL A 15 19.18 -1.47 -8.32
CA VAL A 15 18.63 -1.16 -9.65
C VAL A 15 18.06 -2.42 -10.25
N VAL A 16 16.83 -2.35 -10.74
CA VAL A 16 16.18 -3.43 -11.48
C VAL A 16 15.72 -2.91 -12.83
N PHE A 17 16.07 -3.59 -13.88
CA PHE A 17 15.78 -3.18 -15.25
C PHE A 17 15.07 -4.28 -16.03
N ASN A 18 14.04 -3.91 -16.77
CA ASN A 18 13.37 -4.77 -17.74
C ASN A 18 13.35 -4.11 -19.12
N ARG A 19 13.90 -4.78 -20.11
CA ARG A 19 13.77 -4.35 -21.50
C ARG A 19 12.39 -4.65 -22.05
N ASN A 20 11.62 -3.62 -22.38
CA ASN A 20 10.30 -3.76 -22.99
C ASN A 20 10.27 -3.20 -24.42
N ARG A 21 10.36 -4.07 -25.43
CA ARG A 21 10.38 -3.69 -26.84
C ARG A 21 9.02 -3.29 -27.41
N SER A 22 7.95 -3.36 -26.63
CA SER A 22 6.59 -3.09 -27.11
C SER A 22 6.17 -1.63 -26.94
N SER A 23 6.98 -0.79 -26.29
CA SER A 23 6.66 0.62 -26.02
C SER A 23 7.82 1.52 -26.41
N GLN A 24 7.49 2.71 -26.92
CA GLN A 24 8.43 3.83 -27.13
C GLN A 24 8.51 4.75 -25.89
N LEU A 25 7.78 4.43 -24.84
CA LEU A 25 7.87 5.10 -23.55
C LEU A 25 8.79 4.32 -22.63
N ALA A 26 9.44 5.04 -21.74
CA ALA A 26 10.20 4.52 -20.62
C ALA A 26 9.53 4.91 -19.30
N VAL A 27 9.74 4.09 -18.28
CA VAL A 27 9.37 4.39 -16.90
C VAL A 27 10.62 4.34 -16.04
N VAL A 28 10.80 5.38 -15.24
CA VAL A 28 11.76 5.43 -14.13
C VAL A 28 10.95 5.46 -12.85
N ASN A 29 11.08 4.44 -12.03
CA ASN A 29 10.34 4.29 -10.78
C ASN A 29 11.30 4.18 -9.61
N MET A 30 11.25 5.14 -8.69
CA MET A 30 12.03 5.20 -7.47
C MET A 30 11.17 4.86 -6.27
N ALA A 31 11.43 3.72 -5.62
CA ALA A 31 10.74 3.30 -4.42
C ALA A 31 11.66 3.38 -3.20
N TYR A 32 11.25 4.17 -2.21
CA TYR A 32 11.95 4.27 -0.92
C TYR A 32 11.26 3.36 0.10
N THR A 33 12.06 2.56 0.84
CA THR A 33 11.59 1.66 1.92
C THR A 33 11.24 2.45 3.18
N VAL A 34 10.37 3.40 3.03
CA VAL A 34 9.91 4.30 4.09
C VAL A 34 8.47 4.72 3.82
N GLY A 35 7.64 4.71 4.86
CA GLY A 35 6.24 5.12 4.81
C GLY A 35 5.73 5.48 6.19
N ALA A 36 4.42 5.53 6.36
CA ALA A 36 3.80 5.98 7.61
C ALA A 36 4.25 5.18 8.86
N ARG A 37 4.67 3.92 8.72
CA ARG A 37 5.21 3.13 9.85
C ARG A 37 6.49 3.70 10.47
N ASN A 38 7.22 4.53 9.74
CA ASN A 38 8.46 5.14 10.20
C ASN A 38 8.25 6.48 10.91
N GLU A 39 6.99 6.91 11.02
CA GLU A 39 6.59 8.12 11.73
C GLU A 39 6.56 7.91 13.25
N GLN A 40 6.32 8.99 13.98
CA GLN A 40 6.18 8.97 15.42
C GLN A 40 4.81 9.49 15.85
N PRO A 41 4.29 9.01 17.00
CA PRO A 41 3.11 9.60 17.61
C PRO A 41 3.24 11.13 17.75
N GLY A 42 2.20 11.87 17.38
CA GLY A 42 2.20 13.33 17.38
C GLY A 42 2.87 13.98 16.17
N LYS A 43 3.38 13.17 15.22
CA LYS A 43 4.00 13.61 13.96
C LYS A 43 3.56 12.72 12.79
N THR A 44 2.34 12.22 12.87
CA THR A 44 1.80 11.33 11.84
C THR A 44 1.36 12.12 10.61
N GLY A 45 1.43 11.49 9.43
CA GLY A 45 1.23 12.16 8.13
C GLY A 45 2.50 12.77 7.54
N LEU A 46 3.66 12.61 8.21
CA LEU A 46 4.94 13.16 7.75
C LEU A 46 5.42 12.53 6.43
N ALA A 47 5.23 11.23 6.25
CA ALA A 47 5.62 10.53 5.03
C ALA A 47 4.86 11.06 3.80
N HIS A 48 3.55 11.20 3.92
CA HIS A 48 2.69 11.77 2.89
C HIS A 48 2.98 13.27 2.66
N PHE A 49 3.20 14.03 3.72
CA PHE A 49 3.58 15.43 3.59
C PHE A 49 4.93 15.60 2.87
N LEU A 50 5.90 14.74 3.15
CA LEU A 50 7.17 14.75 2.45
C LEU A 50 7.03 14.38 0.98
N GLU A 51 6.15 13.42 0.63
CA GLU A 51 5.80 13.15 -0.78
C GLU A 51 5.39 14.44 -1.50
N HIS A 52 4.46 15.24 -0.93
CA HIS A 52 4.06 16.53 -1.50
C HIS A 52 5.22 17.52 -1.63
N LEU A 53 6.11 17.59 -0.63
CA LEU A 53 7.26 18.47 -0.66
C LEU A 53 8.26 18.07 -1.77
N MET A 54 8.39 16.78 -2.07
CA MET A 54 9.28 16.27 -3.10
C MET A 54 8.92 16.71 -4.54
N PHE A 55 7.69 17.18 -4.75
CA PHE A 55 7.28 17.80 -6.02
C PHE A 55 7.59 19.30 -6.12
N THR A 56 7.98 19.96 -5.01
CA THR A 56 8.30 21.38 -5.04
C THR A 56 9.67 21.70 -5.62
N GLY A 57 10.43 20.67 -6.02
CA GLY A 57 11.76 20.75 -6.60
C GLY A 57 12.89 20.82 -5.57
N THR A 58 14.07 21.00 -6.07
CA THR A 58 15.31 21.21 -5.32
C THR A 58 15.83 22.63 -5.53
N PHE A 59 17.02 22.95 -5.04
CA PHE A 59 17.67 24.22 -5.37
C PHE A 59 18.27 24.22 -6.78
N ASP A 60 18.68 23.04 -7.28
CA ASP A 60 19.26 22.87 -8.62
C ASP A 60 18.15 22.70 -9.68
N VAL A 61 17.05 22.04 -9.31
CA VAL A 61 15.86 21.84 -10.14
C VAL A 61 14.66 22.52 -9.48
N PRO A 62 14.45 23.83 -9.68
CA PRO A 62 13.39 24.59 -9.01
C PRO A 62 11.95 24.16 -9.38
N SER A 63 11.77 23.52 -10.53
CA SER A 63 10.49 22.99 -11.01
C SER A 63 10.71 21.64 -11.66
N PHE A 64 10.40 20.60 -10.93
CA PHE A 64 10.48 19.22 -11.39
C PHE A 64 9.56 18.98 -12.59
N ASP A 65 8.31 19.41 -12.47
CA ASP A 65 7.27 19.22 -13.49
C ASP A 65 7.61 19.92 -14.81
N GLU A 66 8.17 21.15 -14.76
CA GLU A 66 8.53 21.88 -15.99
C GLU A 66 9.59 21.15 -16.82
N LEU A 67 10.61 20.60 -16.16
CA LEU A 67 11.65 19.85 -16.86
C LEU A 67 11.12 18.54 -17.42
N LEU A 68 10.34 17.80 -16.65
CA LEU A 68 9.77 16.54 -17.08
C LEU A 68 8.76 16.74 -18.23
N GLN A 69 7.86 17.73 -18.12
CA GLN A 69 6.92 18.08 -19.18
C GLN A 69 7.63 18.54 -20.47
N SER A 70 8.72 19.30 -20.33
CA SER A 70 9.56 19.70 -21.48
C SER A 70 10.19 18.49 -22.19
N ALA A 71 10.46 17.42 -21.44
CA ALA A 71 10.90 16.14 -21.97
C ALA A 71 9.74 15.25 -22.47
N GLY A 72 8.50 15.75 -22.45
CA GLY A 72 7.30 15.00 -22.84
C GLY A 72 6.86 13.95 -21.83
N GLY A 73 7.23 14.13 -20.57
CA GLY A 73 6.96 13.18 -19.49
C GLY A 73 5.84 13.62 -18.54
N GLU A 74 5.36 12.66 -17.78
CA GLU A 74 4.41 12.81 -16.67
C GLU A 74 4.98 12.11 -15.43
N SER A 75 4.71 12.66 -14.25
CA SER A 75 5.10 12.05 -12.97
C SER A 75 3.91 11.87 -12.05
N ASN A 76 4.05 10.90 -11.17
CA ASN A 76 3.13 10.72 -10.04
C ASN A 76 3.85 10.03 -8.88
N ALA A 77 3.19 10.02 -7.71
CA ALA A 77 3.70 9.34 -6.53
C ALA A 77 2.57 8.79 -5.68
N TRP A 78 2.92 7.91 -4.77
CA TRP A 78 2.04 7.44 -3.71
C TRP A 78 2.84 7.03 -2.48
N THR A 79 2.25 7.22 -1.32
CA THR A 79 2.77 6.76 -0.04
C THR A 79 1.80 5.80 0.61
N ASN A 80 2.31 4.71 1.17
CA ASN A 80 1.55 3.81 2.02
C ASN A 80 2.23 3.65 3.40
N ASN A 81 1.89 2.62 4.12
CA ASN A 81 2.49 2.38 5.43
C ASN A 81 4.00 2.07 5.33
N ASP A 82 4.45 1.46 4.25
CA ASP A 82 5.77 0.82 4.11
C ASP A 82 6.69 1.50 3.12
N LEU A 83 6.11 2.15 2.11
CA LEU A 83 6.81 2.65 0.94
C LEU A 83 6.35 4.07 0.59
N THR A 84 7.27 4.87 0.05
CA THR A 84 6.99 6.06 -0.76
C THR A 84 7.59 5.83 -2.14
N ASN A 85 6.75 5.92 -3.16
CA ASN A 85 7.08 5.57 -4.54
C ASN A 85 6.84 6.76 -5.45
N PHE A 86 7.84 7.09 -6.27
CA PHE A 86 7.76 8.10 -7.33
C PHE A 86 7.96 7.41 -8.66
N TYR A 87 7.29 7.86 -9.70
CA TYR A 87 7.55 7.35 -11.04
C TYR A 87 7.33 8.41 -12.10
N ASP A 88 8.18 8.34 -13.11
CA ASP A 88 8.16 9.20 -14.28
C ASP A 88 7.94 8.35 -15.53
N VAL A 89 7.04 8.78 -16.39
CA VAL A 89 6.76 8.16 -17.70
C VAL A 89 7.08 9.17 -18.79
N LEU A 90 7.95 8.81 -19.74
CA LEU A 90 8.39 9.73 -20.78
C LEU A 90 8.84 9.00 -22.05
N PRO A 91 8.95 9.70 -23.21
CA PRO A 91 9.57 9.12 -24.39
C PRO A 91 10.99 8.62 -24.11
N ILE A 92 11.31 7.43 -24.63
CA ILE A 92 12.57 6.72 -24.35
C ILE A 92 13.83 7.56 -24.64
N ASN A 93 13.78 8.43 -25.67
CA ASN A 93 14.91 9.29 -26.01
C ASN A 93 15.30 10.27 -24.90
N ASN A 94 14.43 10.47 -23.92
CA ASN A 94 14.62 11.39 -22.80
C ASN A 94 14.81 10.62 -21.48
N LEU A 95 15.04 9.29 -21.51
CA LEU A 95 15.19 8.44 -20.32
C LEU A 95 16.19 9.02 -19.31
N GLU A 96 17.33 9.54 -19.77
CA GLU A 96 18.36 10.11 -18.89
C GLU A 96 17.86 11.33 -18.10
N VAL A 97 16.88 12.08 -18.64
CA VAL A 97 16.27 13.22 -17.91
C VAL A 97 15.55 12.74 -16.64
N ALA A 98 14.74 11.70 -16.75
CA ALA A 98 14.03 11.16 -15.57
C ALA A 98 15.03 10.54 -14.56
N ILE A 99 16.04 9.82 -15.02
CA ILE A 99 17.10 9.28 -14.15
C ILE A 99 17.83 10.41 -13.40
N ALA A 100 18.14 11.53 -14.09
CA ALA A 100 18.79 12.67 -13.47
C ALA A 100 17.88 13.41 -12.47
N LEU A 101 16.57 13.54 -12.79
CA LEU A 101 15.58 14.15 -11.90
C LEU A 101 15.39 13.35 -10.60
N GLU A 102 15.33 12.03 -10.68
CA GLU A 102 15.25 11.18 -9.49
C GLU A 102 16.54 11.21 -8.65
N ALA A 103 17.70 11.33 -9.29
CA ALA A 103 18.96 11.50 -8.58
C ALA A 103 19.02 12.86 -7.85
N ASP A 104 18.61 13.94 -8.50
CA ASP A 104 18.50 15.26 -7.91
C ASP A 104 17.51 15.27 -6.72
N ARG A 105 16.34 14.64 -6.86
CA ARG A 105 15.34 14.46 -5.79
C ARG A 105 15.93 13.74 -4.57
N MET A 106 16.81 12.77 -4.77
CA MET A 106 17.53 12.08 -3.70
C MET A 106 18.60 12.95 -3.03
N CYS A 107 19.25 13.83 -3.79
CA CYS A 107 20.33 14.69 -3.29
C CYS A 107 19.82 15.92 -2.55
N GLY A 108 18.69 16.50 -2.95
CA GLY A 108 18.22 17.78 -2.48
C GLY A 108 16.71 17.82 -2.23
N LEU A 109 16.33 18.67 -1.28
CA LEU A 109 14.94 19.02 -1.00
C LEU A 109 14.84 20.52 -0.80
N ARG A 110 14.01 21.19 -1.59
CA ARG A 110 13.74 22.61 -1.39
C ARG A 110 12.79 22.80 -0.22
N LEU A 111 13.31 23.30 0.89
CA LEU A 111 12.58 23.46 2.15
C LEU A 111 12.53 24.94 2.56
N ASP A 112 12.14 25.83 1.65
CA ASP A 112 11.87 27.23 1.97
C ASP A 112 10.52 27.38 2.72
N ASP A 113 10.33 28.54 3.38
CA ASP A 113 9.14 28.77 4.21
C ASP A 113 7.86 28.74 3.38
N LYS A 114 7.88 29.30 2.19
CA LYS A 114 6.70 29.38 1.32
C LYS A 114 6.23 28.01 0.86
N SER A 115 7.16 27.19 0.33
CA SER A 115 6.83 25.84 -0.13
C SER A 115 6.35 24.97 1.02
N PHE A 116 7.04 25.03 2.16
CA PHE A 116 6.69 24.25 3.35
C PHE A 116 5.28 24.58 3.86
N GLU A 117 4.96 25.85 4.09
CA GLU A 117 3.64 26.26 4.61
C GLU A 117 2.52 26.06 3.59
N SER A 118 2.82 26.26 2.29
CA SER A 118 1.85 26.00 1.23
C SER A 118 1.45 24.52 1.18
N GLN A 119 2.43 23.61 1.12
CA GLN A 119 2.16 22.17 1.05
C GLN A 119 1.53 21.66 2.36
N LYS A 120 1.94 22.17 3.51
CA LYS A 120 1.29 21.84 4.78
C LYS A 120 -0.20 22.17 4.75
N SER A 121 -0.55 23.34 4.23
CA SER A 121 -1.94 23.77 4.10
C SER A 121 -2.73 22.86 3.15
N VAL A 122 -2.13 22.43 2.04
CA VAL A 122 -2.74 21.48 1.09
C VAL A 122 -3.04 20.15 1.78
N VAL A 123 -2.06 19.55 2.47
CA VAL A 123 -2.26 18.25 3.16
C VAL A 123 -3.29 18.36 4.29
N VAL A 124 -3.32 19.46 5.04
CA VAL A 124 -4.35 19.70 6.06
C VAL A 124 -5.75 19.77 5.44
N GLU A 125 -5.91 20.46 4.32
CA GLU A 125 -7.21 20.52 3.64
C GLU A 125 -7.60 19.17 3.04
N GLU A 126 -6.65 18.42 2.50
CA GLU A 126 -6.88 17.05 2.04
C GLU A 126 -7.35 16.14 3.19
N PHE A 127 -6.70 16.22 4.35
CA PHE A 127 -7.14 15.51 5.56
C PHE A 127 -8.59 15.82 5.89
N LYS A 128 -8.95 17.12 5.94
CA LYS A 128 -10.34 17.53 6.22
C LYS A 128 -11.32 16.98 5.19
N GLN A 129 -10.98 17.08 3.91
CA GLN A 129 -11.83 16.59 2.82
C GLN A 129 -12.04 15.08 2.88
N ARG A 130 -10.97 14.32 3.10
CA ARG A 130 -11.02 12.84 3.07
C ARG A 130 -11.53 12.22 4.37
N CYS A 131 -11.24 12.87 5.52
CA CYS A 131 -11.46 12.23 6.82
C CYS A 131 -12.57 12.87 7.65
N LEU A 132 -12.85 14.18 7.48
CA LEU A 132 -13.81 14.89 8.32
C LEU A 132 -15.11 15.29 7.59
N ASN A 133 -15.01 15.61 6.30
CA ASN A 133 -16.12 16.18 5.54
C ASN A 133 -16.93 15.15 4.73
N VAL A 134 -16.62 13.87 4.87
CA VAL A 134 -17.32 12.78 4.17
C VAL A 134 -17.85 11.74 5.18
N PRO A 135 -19.01 11.15 4.94
CA PRO A 135 -19.50 10.05 5.76
C PRO A 135 -18.46 8.91 5.84
N TYR A 136 -18.25 8.36 7.03
CA TYR A 136 -17.24 7.32 7.31
C TYR A 136 -15.78 7.72 7.05
N GLY A 137 -15.46 9.00 6.82
CA GLY A 137 -14.10 9.44 6.51
C GLY A 137 -13.06 9.07 7.57
N ASN A 138 -13.47 8.94 8.83
CA ASN A 138 -12.60 8.52 9.93
C ASN A 138 -12.60 6.99 10.17
N GLN A 139 -13.16 6.18 9.27
CA GLN A 139 -13.28 4.72 9.46
C GLN A 139 -11.91 4.06 9.65
N GLU A 140 -10.95 4.37 8.79
CA GLU A 140 -9.61 3.78 8.89
C GLU A 140 -8.91 4.21 10.19
N HIS A 141 -9.10 5.45 10.66
CA HIS A 141 -8.55 5.92 11.94
C HIS A 141 -9.07 5.09 13.12
N LEU A 142 -10.39 4.94 13.20
CA LEU A 142 -11.03 4.19 14.28
C LEU A 142 -10.72 2.69 14.23
N LEU A 143 -10.76 2.09 13.01
CA LEU A 143 -10.50 0.67 12.85
C LEU A 143 -9.05 0.32 13.16
N ARG A 144 -8.10 1.10 12.68
CA ARG A 144 -6.67 0.86 12.90
C ARG A 144 -6.28 1.06 14.35
N ASP A 145 -6.79 2.10 15.02
CA ASP A 145 -6.55 2.31 16.46
C ASP A 145 -7.19 1.23 17.33
N LEU A 146 -8.32 0.65 16.88
CA LEU A 146 -8.97 -0.49 17.52
C LEU A 146 -8.14 -1.77 17.34
N ALA A 147 -7.68 -2.04 16.12
CA ALA A 147 -6.94 -3.25 15.77
C ALA A 147 -5.51 -3.22 16.30
N TYR A 148 -4.73 -2.17 16.02
CA TYR A 148 -3.34 -2.05 16.44
C TYR A 148 -3.21 -1.25 17.74
N LYS A 149 -2.41 -1.75 18.70
CA LYS A 149 -2.17 -1.08 19.98
C LYS A 149 -0.77 -0.53 20.12
N VAL A 150 0.18 -1.16 19.44
CA VAL A 150 1.61 -0.85 19.56
C VAL A 150 2.22 -0.49 18.22
N HIS A 151 1.90 -1.27 17.17
CA HIS A 151 2.50 -1.11 15.85
C HIS A 151 2.07 0.22 15.18
N PRO A 152 2.96 0.91 14.45
CA PRO A 152 2.65 2.15 13.73
C PRO A 152 1.55 2.05 12.67
N TYR A 153 1.13 0.85 12.26
CA TYR A 153 -0.04 0.70 11.38
C TYR A 153 -1.36 1.16 12.01
N ARG A 154 -1.31 1.56 13.29
CA ARG A 154 -2.46 2.14 13.99
C ARG A 154 -2.92 3.49 13.43
N TRP A 155 -2.07 4.23 12.73
CA TRP A 155 -2.45 5.47 12.06
C TRP A 155 -2.46 5.32 10.53
N PRO A 156 -3.39 6.02 9.84
CA PRO A 156 -3.40 6.09 8.39
C PRO A 156 -2.25 6.95 7.86
N THR A 157 -1.90 6.75 6.60
CA THR A 157 -0.82 7.48 5.91
C THR A 157 -1.05 9.00 5.87
N ILE A 158 -2.33 9.43 5.82
CA ILE A 158 -2.68 10.87 5.84
C ILE A 158 -2.44 11.54 7.20
N GLY A 159 -2.12 10.75 8.24
CA GLY A 159 -1.93 11.19 9.62
C GLY A 159 -3.09 10.78 10.53
N GLN A 160 -2.84 10.76 11.85
CA GLN A 160 -3.85 10.40 12.84
C GLN A 160 -4.80 11.57 13.13
N THR A 161 -4.28 12.78 13.20
CA THR A 161 -5.05 14.00 13.47
C THR A 161 -4.57 15.17 12.62
N VAL A 162 -5.43 16.18 12.46
CA VAL A 162 -5.04 17.46 11.84
C VAL A 162 -3.90 18.12 12.61
N ASP A 163 -3.94 18.04 13.95
CA ASP A 163 -2.92 18.64 14.82
C ASP A 163 -1.54 17.97 14.63
N ASP A 164 -1.51 16.67 14.38
CA ASP A 164 -0.27 15.96 14.07
C ASP A 164 0.38 16.56 12.81
N VAL A 165 -0.40 16.72 11.73
CA VAL A 165 0.08 17.29 10.46
C VAL A 165 0.49 18.74 10.63
N GLN A 166 -0.32 19.56 11.32
CA GLN A 166 0.02 20.96 11.61
C GLN A 166 1.27 21.09 12.47
N GLY A 167 1.48 20.16 13.39
CA GLY A 167 2.62 20.12 14.30
C GLY A 167 3.94 19.68 13.67
N ILE A 168 3.96 19.21 12.40
CA ILE A 168 5.18 18.86 11.69
C ILE A 168 6.05 20.10 11.48
N THR A 169 7.33 19.98 11.83
CA THR A 169 8.32 21.04 11.67
C THR A 169 9.27 20.76 10.50
N LYS A 170 10.00 21.78 10.05
CA LYS A 170 11.05 21.59 9.04
C LYS A 170 12.16 20.65 9.51
N ASP A 171 12.44 20.62 10.82
CA ASP A 171 13.45 19.74 11.38
C ASP A 171 12.97 18.27 11.38
N ASP A 172 11.66 18.02 11.58
CA ASP A 172 11.08 16.68 11.41
C ASP A 172 11.23 16.21 9.96
N VAL A 173 10.92 17.08 8.99
CA VAL A 173 11.07 16.79 7.55
C VAL A 173 12.54 16.51 7.20
N LYS A 174 13.48 17.36 7.64
CA LYS A 174 14.92 17.18 7.39
C LYS A 174 15.42 15.86 7.99
N TYR A 175 15.02 15.56 9.25
CA TYR A 175 15.38 14.30 9.88
C TYR A 175 14.91 13.11 9.05
N TYR A 176 13.62 13.12 8.65
CA TYR A 176 13.00 12.02 7.91
C TYR A 176 13.65 11.84 6.53
N TYR A 177 13.81 12.94 5.78
CA TYR A 177 14.46 12.94 4.47
C TYR A 177 15.90 12.43 4.55
N ASN A 178 16.70 12.95 5.48
CA ASN A 178 18.12 12.59 5.56
C ASN A 178 18.38 11.16 6.00
N ASN A 179 17.45 10.54 6.74
CA ASN A 179 17.66 9.19 7.27
C ASN A 179 17.01 8.10 6.42
N TYR A 180 15.98 8.42 5.67
CA TYR A 180 15.23 7.41 4.92
C TYR A 180 15.34 7.53 3.40
N TYR A 181 15.48 8.75 2.85
CA TYR A 181 15.60 8.96 1.41
C TYR A 181 17.07 8.89 0.99
N VAL A 182 17.61 7.69 1.03
CA VAL A 182 19.02 7.38 0.82
C VAL A 182 19.19 6.19 -0.14
N PRO A 183 20.32 6.10 -0.89
CA PRO A 183 20.53 5.02 -1.85
C PRO A 183 20.31 3.62 -1.28
N SER A 184 20.84 3.33 -0.08
CA SER A 184 20.72 2.01 0.56
C SER A 184 19.31 1.65 1.03
N GLY A 185 18.40 2.63 1.07
CA GLY A 185 16.98 2.48 1.42
C GLY A 185 16.06 2.53 0.20
N ALA A 186 16.59 2.53 -1.01
CA ALA A 186 15.83 2.73 -2.24
C ALA A 186 16.04 1.62 -3.27
N VAL A 187 15.05 1.46 -4.14
CA VAL A 187 15.10 0.64 -5.35
C VAL A 187 14.71 1.51 -6.54
N LEU A 188 15.59 1.59 -7.53
CA LEU A 188 15.33 2.20 -8.81
C LEU A 188 14.91 1.09 -9.80
N SER A 189 13.68 1.15 -10.27
CA SER A 189 13.13 0.21 -11.25
C SER A 189 12.90 0.91 -12.58
N ILE A 190 13.47 0.40 -13.65
CA ILE A 190 13.39 1.00 -14.98
C ILE A 190 12.81 0.00 -15.98
N VAL A 191 11.81 0.44 -16.74
CA VAL A 191 11.24 -0.33 -17.86
C VAL A 191 11.35 0.51 -19.13
N ALA A 192 12.13 0.03 -20.11
CA ALA A 192 12.38 0.77 -21.35
C ALA A 192 12.87 -0.16 -22.48
N ASP A 193 12.70 0.22 -23.76
CA ASP A 193 13.39 -0.47 -24.86
C ASP A 193 14.80 0.08 -25.08
N ALA A 194 15.69 -0.19 -24.16
CA ALA A 194 17.07 0.23 -24.20
C ALA A 194 18.02 -0.94 -23.92
N ASP A 195 19.30 -0.76 -24.22
CA ASP A 195 20.33 -1.71 -23.82
C ASP A 195 20.61 -1.61 -22.32
N ALA A 196 20.78 -2.76 -21.65
CA ALA A 196 20.94 -2.78 -20.19
C ALA A 196 22.23 -2.07 -19.74
N ASP A 197 23.34 -2.27 -20.45
CA ASP A 197 24.62 -1.66 -20.08
C ASP A 197 24.59 -0.13 -20.26
N GLU A 198 23.86 0.36 -21.30
CA GLU A 198 23.63 1.79 -21.49
C GLU A 198 22.82 2.38 -20.33
N VAL A 199 21.71 1.74 -19.95
CA VAL A 199 20.87 2.18 -18.82
C VAL A 199 21.65 2.18 -17.51
N LEU A 200 22.37 1.10 -17.21
CA LEU A 200 23.19 1.02 -16.00
C LEU A 200 24.28 2.07 -15.97
N SER A 201 24.89 2.39 -17.12
CA SER A 201 25.89 3.46 -17.22
C SER A 201 25.28 4.86 -16.97
N MET A 202 24.04 5.12 -17.42
CA MET A 202 23.30 6.34 -17.09
C MET A 202 23.05 6.43 -15.58
N VAL A 203 22.56 5.35 -14.98
CA VAL A 203 22.29 5.29 -13.54
C VAL A 203 23.58 5.50 -12.73
N GLU A 204 24.68 4.89 -13.13
CA GLU A 204 25.97 5.02 -12.44
C GLU A 204 26.52 6.45 -12.48
N ARG A 205 26.36 7.15 -13.62
CA ARG A 205 26.74 8.59 -13.74
C ARG A 205 25.91 9.48 -12.82
N GLN A 206 24.63 9.22 -12.66
CA GLN A 206 23.72 10.09 -11.90
C GLN A 206 23.69 9.76 -10.40
N PHE A 207 23.76 8.50 -10.02
CA PHE A 207 23.62 8.04 -8.63
C PHE A 207 24.93 7.61 -7.97
N GLY A 208 25.99 7.30 -8.76
CA GLY A 208 27.20 6.65 -8.24
C GLY A 208 27.90 7.44 -7.14
N ASP A 209 27.96 8.75 -7.27
CA ASP A 209 28.64 9.64 -6.32
C ASP A 209 27.76 10.09 -5.14
N ILE A 210 26.49 9.64 -5.07
CA ILE A 210 25.62 9.97 -3.96
C ILE A 210 26.06 9.21 -2.71
N ALA A 211 26.78 9.89 -1.82
CA ALA A 211 27.35 9.33 -0.59
C ALA A 211 26.39 9.39 0.61
N LYS A 212 25.12 9.73 0.39
CA LYS A 212 24.12 9.90 1.46
C LYS A 212 23.80 8.56 2.14
N THR A 213 23.96 8.50 3.45
CA THR A 213 23.66 7.31 4.27
C THR A 213 22.72 7.67 5.41
N GLY A 214 21.66 6.88 5.59
CA GLY A 214 20.78 7.00 6.74
C GLY A 214 21.41 6.33 7.96
N THR A 215 21.65 7.09 9.02
CA THR A 215 22.37 6.63 10.21
C THR A 215 21.49 6.45 11.45
N ASP A 216 20.31 7.06 11.48
CA ASP A 216 19.44 7.08 12.65
C ASP A 216 18.00 6.67 12.29
N LYS A 217 17.82 5.39 11.93
CA LYS A 217 16.49 4.82 11.69
C LYS A 217 15.86 4.41 13.03
N ARG A 218 14.72 5.00 13.35
CA ARG A 218 14.02 4.71 14.61
C ARG A 218 13.35 3.34 14.54
N PRO A 219 13.55 2.48 15.53
CA PRO A 219 12.87 1.20 15.62
C PRO A 219 11.40 1.38 16.03
N TYR A 220 10.56 0.43 15.63
CA TYR A 220 9.19 0.30 16.13
C TYR A 220 8.97 -1.12 16.63
N SER A 221 7.95 -1.30 17.48
CA SER A 221 7.63 -2.61 18.05
C SER A 221 6.61 -3.35 17.18
N PRO A 222 6.74 -4.67 17.01
CA PRO A 222 5.71 -5.46 16.35
C PRO A 222 4.41 -5.45 17.15
N GLU A 223 3.27 -5.61 16.47
CA GLU A 223 1.98 -5.75 17.15
C GLU A 223 1.93 -7.09 17.89
N PRO A 224 1.58 -7.12 19.17
CA PRO A 224 1.40 -8.36 19.90
C PRO A 224 0.16 -9.11 19.40
N GLU A 225 0.17 -10.45 19.54
CA GLU A 225 -0.99 -11.27 19.17
C GLU A 225 -2.22 -10.85 20.00
N GLN A 226 -3.33 -10.62 19.32
CA GLN A 226 -4.60 -10.27 19.95
C GLN A 226 -5.19 -11.48 20.67
N GLN A 227 -5.50 -11.34 21.98
CA GLN A 227 -5.97 -12.41 22.84
C GLN A 227 -7.48 -12.37 23.10
N GLU A 228 -8.13 -11.23 22.85
CA GLU A 228 -9.56 -11.03 23.08
C GLU A 228 -10.20 -10.21 21.97
N ALA A 229 -11.50 -10.43 21.75
CA ALA A 229 -12.27 -9.63 20.79
C ALA A 229 -12.35 -8.18 21.28
N ARG A 230 -12.17 -7.23 20.34
CA ARG A 230 -12.29 -5.79 20.60
C ARG A 230 -13.52 -5.25 19.89
N ARG A 231 -14.22 -4.32 20.54
CA ARG A 231 -15.44 -3.70 19.99
C ARG A 231 -15.43 -2.20 20.22
N LEU A 232 -15.83 -1.44 19.20
CA LEU A 232 -16.02 0.01 19.27
C LEU A 232 -17.33 0.36 18.57
N VAL A 233 -18.19 1.09 19.27
CA VAL A 233 -19.41 1.69 18.69
C VAL A 233 -19.18 3.19 18.57
N THR A 234 -19.38 3.72 17.38
CA THR A 234 -19.40 5.16 17.14
C THR A 234 -20.76 5.56 16.58
N ARG A 235 -21.26 6.75 16.99
CA ARG A 235 -22.47 7.35 16.45
C ARG A 235 -22.09 8.58 15.65
N GLN A 236 -22.60 8.69 14.46
CA GLN A 236 -22.28 9.78 13.55
C GLN A 236 -23.40 10.01 12.55
N ASN A 237 -23.44 11.20 11.97
CA ASN A 237 -24.36 11.49 10.87
C ASN A 237 -23.90 10.77 9.60
N VAL A 238 -24.28 9.52 9.47
CA VAL A 238 -23.97 8.65 8.32
C VAL A 238 -25.25 8.14 7.66
N PRO A 239 -25.23 7.88 6.33
CA PRO A 239 -26.45 7.49 5.60
C PRO A 239 -26.97 6.11 6.00
N TYR A 240 -26.10 5.21 6.44
CA TYR A 240 -26.47 3.82 6.81
C TYR A 240 -25.63 3.37 8.01
N ARG A 241 -26.16 2.44 8.78
CA ARG A 241 -25.37 1.66 9.73
C ARG A 241 -24.31 0.86 9.00
N ARG A 242 -23.12 0.75 9.58
CA ARG A 242 -22.04 -0.05 9.00
C ARG A 242 -21.33 -0.86 10.08
N ILE A 243 -21.00 -2.10 9.75
CA ILE A 243 -20.11 -2.94 10.55
C ILE A 243 -18.81 -3.18 9.79
N VAL A 244 -17.68 -3.09 10.50
CA VAL A 244 -16.36 -3.39 9.96
C VAL A 244 -15.64 -4.30 10.94
N ARG A 245 -15.27 -5.50 10.48
CA ARG A 245 -14.48 -6.46 11.25
C ARG A 245 -13.06 -6.52 10.69
N ALA A 246 -12.07 -6.46 11.55
CA ALA A 246 -10.66 -6.66 11.21
C ALA A 246 -10.10 -7.84 11.98
N TYR A 247 -9.33 -8.68 11.28
CA TYR A 247 -8.62 -9.83 11.84
C TYR A 247 -7.13 -9.69 11.50
N HIS A 248 -6.26 -9.74 12.50
CA HIS A 248 -4.82 -9.72 12.25
C HIS A 248 -4.38 -10.94 11.44
N MET A 249 -3.60 -10.70 10.40
CA MET A 249 -2.97 -11.70 9.56
C MET A 249 -1.45 -11.53 9.57
N GLY A 250 -0.73 -12.47 8.99
CA GLY A 250 0.71 -12.35 8.79
C GLY A 250 1.08 -11.23 7.82
N ASP A 251 2.38 -11.05 7.66
CA ASP A 251 2.97 -10.12 6.70
C ASP A 251 2.88 -10.66 5.25
N ARG A 252 3.32 -9.84 4.30
CA ARG A 252 3.32 -10.16 2.86
C ARG A 252 4.12 -11.40 2.48
N LEU A 253 5.09 -11.80 3.30
CA LEU A 253 5.96 -12.95 3.05
C LEU A 253 5.60 -14.18 3.89
N CYS A 254 4.58 -14.09 4.76
CA CYS A 254 4.19 -15.23 5.59
C CYS A 254 3.69 -16.40 4.73
N ALA A 255 3.88 -17.60 5.26
CA ALA A 255 3.63 -18.83 4.53
C ALA A 255 2.16 -19.04 4.13
N ASP A 256 1.23 -18.46 4.91
CA ASP A 256 -0.22 -18.57 4.71
C ASP A 256 -0.84 -17.29 4.05
N TYR A 257 0.00 -16.42 3.44
CA TYR A 257 -0.48 -15.21 2.78
C TYR A 257 -1.43 -15.51 1.62
N ALA A 258 -1.08 -16.46 0.75
CA ALA A 258 -1.91 -16.84 -0.40
C ALA A 258 -3.27 -17.40 0.03
N GLU A 259 -3.31 -18.21 1.10
CA GLU A 259 -4.56 -18.67 1.69
C GLU A 259 -5.43 -17.55 2.22
N CYS A 260 -4.82 -16.54 2.88
CA CYS A 260 -5.53 -15.37 3.42
C CYS A 260 -6.09 -14.50 2.29
N ASP A 261 -5.36 -14.33 1.21
CA ASP A 261 -5.80 -13.58 0.03
C ASP A 261 -6.95 -14.30 -0.68
N ILE A 262 -6.80 -15.60 -0.96
CA ILE A 262 -7.87 -16.44 -1.52
C ILE A 262 -9.09 -16.44 -0.60
N LEU A 263 -8.91 -16.42 0.72
CA LEU A 263 -10.01 -16.35 1.70
C LEU A 263 -10.85 -15.09 1.50
N SER A 264 -10.22 -13.93 1.34
CA SER A 264 -10.94 -12.69 1.08
C SER A 264 -11.74 -12.75 -0.22
N ASP A 265 -11.17 -13.38 -1.25
CA ASP A 265 -11.79 -13.57 -2.55
C ASP A 265 -12.95 -14.56 -2.55
N VAL A 266 -12.82 -15.68 -1.85
CA VAL A 266 -13.92 -16.66 -1.65
C VAL A 266 -15.08 -15.99 -0.91
N LEU A 267 -14.80 -15.16 0.08
CA LEU A 267 -15.81 -14.42 0.83
C LEU A 267 -16.51 -13.37 -0.02
N SER A 268 -15.78 -12.51 -0.77
CA SER A 268 -16.40 -11.31 -1.33
C SER A 268 -15.92 -10.89 -2.71
N ASN A 269 -15.18 -11.68 -3.48
CA ASN A 269 -14.73 -11.23 -4.78
C ASN A 269 -15.61 -11.71 -5.94
N GLY A 270 -16.53 -10.82 -6.40
CA GLY A 270 -17.43 -11.06 -7.52
C GLY A 270 -18.75 -11.73 -7.13
N ARG A 271 -19.66 -11.79 -8.12
CA ARG A 271 -21.06 -12.24 -7.89
C ARG A 271 -21.20 -13.70 -7.45
N SER A 272 -20.20 -14.53 -7.64
CA SER A 272 -20.19 -15.93 -7.22
C SER A 272 -19.55 -16.15 -5.85
N SER A 273 -19.08 -15.10 -5.18
CA SER A 273 -18.53 -15.17 -3.82
C SER A 273 -19.63 -15.43 -2.79
N ARG A 274 -19.25 -15.96 -1.65
CA ARG A 274 -20.19 -16.45 -0.64
C ARG A 274 -21.03 -15.35 -0.01
N LEU A 275 -20.40 -14.27 0.45
CA LEU A 275 -21.12 -13.13 1.05
C LEU A 275 -22.00 -12.41 0.02
N TYR A 276 -21.56 -12.35 -1.26
CA TYR A 276 -22.41 -11.80 -2.30
C TYR A 276 -23.68 -12.63 -2.48
N ARG A 277 -23.56 -13.95 -2.71
CA ARG A 277 -24.72 -14.82 -3.01
C ARG A 277 -25.67 -14.97 -1.83
N ASN A 278 -25.09 -15.15 -0.65
CA ASN A 278 -25.85 -15.65 0.50
C ASN A 278 -26.27 -14.54 1.47
N VAL A 279 -25.66 -13.34 1.37
CA VAL A 279 -25.99 -12.18 2.20
C VAL A 279 -26.49 -11.03 1.35
N LEU A 280 -25.68 -10.52 0.40
CA LEU A 280 -26.06 -9.33 -0.37
C LEU A 280 -27.20 -9.58 -1.35
N ALA A 281 -27.12 -10.66 -2.14
CA ALA A 281 -28.10 -10.93 -3.19
C ALA A 281 -29.50 -11.30 -2.66
N LYS A 282 -29.62 -11.66 -1.38
CA LYS A 282 -30.93 -11.86 -0.73
C LYS A 282 -31.70 -10.54 -0.56
N GLY A 283 -30.97 -9.42 -0.42
CA GLY A 283 -31.54 -8.07 -0.41
C GLY A 283 -32.31 -7.69 0.85
N ASP A 284 -32.12 -8.40 1.96
CA ASP A 284 -32.87 -8.22 3.20
C ASP A 284 -32.02 -7.69 4.38
N LEU A 285 -30.69 -7.76 4.30
CA LEU A 285 -29.81 -7.38 5.40
C LEU A 285 -28.89 -6.21 5.08
N VAL A 286 -28.23 -6.24 3.92
CA VAL A 286 -27.17 -5.28 3.58
C VAL A 286 -27.34 -4.72 2.17
N SER A 287 -26.89 -3.49 1.96
CA SER A 287 -26.79 -2.84 0.66
C SER A 287 -25.41 -3.02 -0.01
N ALA A 288 -24.40 -3.33 0.80
CA ALA A 288 -23.05 -3.64 0.35
C ALA A 288 -22.35 -4.55 1.36
N ILE A 289 -21.51 -5.45 0.88
CA ILE A 289 -20.62 -6.27 1.71
C ILE A 289 -19.37 -6.59 0.91
N ASP A 290 -18.21 -6.45 1.54
CA ASP A 290 -16.92 -6.79 0.95
C ASP A 290 -15.96 -7.39 1.98
N ALA A 291 -14.97 -8.11 1.48
CA ALA A 291 -13.82 -8.60 2.24
C ALA A 291 -12.54 -8.32 1.46
N SER A 292 -11.49 -7.89 2.16
CA SER A 292 -10.20 -7.56 1.57
C SER A 292 -9.07 -7.77 2.57
N ILE A 293 -7.84 -7.91 2.07
CA ILE A 293 -6.65 -7.96 2.92
C ILE A 293 -5.76 -6.75 2.67
N THR A 294 -4.85 -6.50 3.61
CA THR A 294 -3.74 -5.56 3.43
C THR A 294 -2.48 -6.34 3.02
N ALA A 295 -1.73 -5.79 2.05
CA ALA A 295 -0.49 -6.37 1.55
C ALA A 295 0.73 -5.69 2.21
N ASN A 296 0.74 -5.64 3.54
CA ASN A 296 1.75 -4.92 4.32
C ASN A 296 3.04 -5.72 4.48
N HIS A 297 4.17 -5.02 4.66
CA HIS A 297 5.47 -5.64 4.96
C HIS A 297 5.55 -6.22 6.37
N ASP A 298 4.74 -5.71 7.30
CA ASP A 298 4.53 -6.28 8.64
C ASP A 298 3.11 -6.85 8.73
N ALA A 299 2.75 -7.39 9.89
CA ALA A 299 1.45 -8.03 10.11
C ALA A 299 0.28 -7.13 9.70
N GLY A 300 -0.49 -7.60 8.73
CA GLY A 300 -1.64 -6.92 8.16
C GLY A 300 -2.97 -7.29 8.80
N ILE A 301 -4.04 -6.94 8.13
CA ILE A 301 -5.42 -7.31 8.52
C ILE A 301 -6.20 -7.84 7.33
N LEU A 302 -7.07 -8.82 7.60
CA LEU A 302 -8.22 -9.13 6.78
C LEU A 302 -9.39 -8.31 7.31
N LYS A 303 -10.07 -7.59 6.42
CA LYS A 303 -11.21 -6.72 6.73
C LYS A 303 -12.46 -7.27 6.08
N ILE A 304 -13.57 -7.37 6.84
CA ILE A 304 -14.92 -7.64 6.32
C ILE A 304 -15.78 -6.44 6.68
N GLN A 305 -16.42 -5.82 5.69
CA GLN A 305 -17.22 -4.62 5.86
C GLN A 305 -18.61 -4.83 5.29
N ALA A 306 -19.65 -4.38 6.00
CA ALA A 306 -21.03 -4.41 5.49
C ALA A 306 -21.78 -3.13 5.84
N SER A 307 -22.54 -2.59 4.86
CA SER A 307 -23.49 -1.49 5.05
C SER A 307 -24.89 -2.06 5.18
N LEU A 308 -25.54 -1.79 6.32
CA LEU A 308 -26.84 -2.37 6.67
C LEU A 308 -27.96 -1.65 5.93
N LEU A 309 -29.04 -2.39 5.61
CA LEU A 309 -30.30 -1.79 5.16
C LEU A 309 -31.01 -1.08 6.33
N PRO A 310 -31.86 -0.06 6.05
CA PRO A 310 -32.64 0.62 7.08
C PRO A 310 -33.45 -0.33 7.94
N GLY A 311 -33.37 -0.18 9.26
CA GLY A 311 -34.11 -1.00 10.23
C GLY A 311 -33.50 -2.38 10.51
N VAL A 312 -32.37 -2.72 9.92
CA VAL A 312 -31.65 -3.96 10.21
C VAL A 312 -30.72 -3.77 11.41
N ASP A 313 -30.74 -4.73 12.35
CA ASP A 313 -29.87 -4.72 13.51
C ASP A 313 -28.50 -5.35 13.20
N PHE A 314 -27.46 -4.88 13.89
CA PHE A 314 -26.09 -5.39 13.76
C PHE A 314 -26.01 -6.90 13.99
N ASP A 315 -26.69 -7.40 15.03
CA ASP A 315 -26.68 -8.83 15.40
C ASP A 315 -27.11 -9.74 14.26
N LYS A 316 -28.08 -9.31 13.43
CA LYS A 316 -28.54 -10.09 12.27
C LYS A 316 -27.47 -10.19 11.19
N VAL A 317 -26.76 -9.09 10.94
CA VAL A 317 -25.68 -9.07 9.94
C VAL A 317 -24.46 -9.82 10.45
N GLU A 318 -24.12 -9.69 11.74
CA GLU A 318 -23.06 -10.48 12.36
C GLU A 318 -23.35 -11.98 12.25
N ALA A 319 -24.58 -12.41 12.64
CA ALA A 319 -24.98 -13.81 12.55
C ALA A 319 -24.94 -14.34 11.10
N ALA A 320 -25.30 -13.52 10.11
CA ALA A 320 -25.22 -13.91 8.70
C ALA A 320 -23.76 -14.08 8.24
N ILE A 321 -22.87 -13.15 8.60
CA ILE A 321 -21.43 -13.25 8.30
C ILE A 321 -20.83 -14.49 8.98
N ASP A 322 -21.12 -14.70 10.27
CA ASP A 322 -20.61 -15.84 11.04
C ASP A 322 -21.11 -17.18 10.49
N SER A 323 -22.38 -17.24 10.05
CA SER A 323 -22.96 -18.40 9.39
C SER A 323 -22.24 -18.75 8.10
N GLU A 324 -21.93 -17.74 7.25
CA GLU A 324 -21.19 -17.96 6.00
C GLU A 324 -19.75 -18.38 6.24
N ILE A 325 -19.08 -17.78 7.22
CA ILE A 325 -17.72 -18.18 7.62
C ILE A 325 -17.72 -19.64 8.07
N LYS A 326 -18.67 -20.02 8.94
CA LYS A 326 -18.78 -21.39 9.42
C LYS A 326 -19.05 -22.37 8.28
N GLN A 327 -20.02 -22.08 7.42
CA GLN A 327 -20.33 -22.90 6.27
C GLN A 327 -19.14 -23.05 5.33
N MET A 328 -18.42 -21.97 5.06
CA MET A 328 -17.20 -22.00 4.24
C MET A 328 -16.14 -22.94 4.83
N LEU A 329 -15.93 -22.91 6.15
CA LEU A 329 -14.98 -23.80 6.82
C LEU A 329 -15.36 -25.29 6.72
N ASP A 330 -16.65 -25.57 6.58
CA ASP A 330 -17.19 -26.94 6.51
C ASP A 330 -17.26 -27.49 5.08
N ASP A 331 -17.51 -26.62 4.07
CA ASP A 331 -17.89 -27.07 2.72
C ASP A 331 -17.17 -26.36 1.56
N VAL A 332 -16.08 -25.62 1.81
CA VAL A 332 -15.31 -24.98 0.71
C VAL A 332 -14.85 -26.01 -0.31
N THR A 333 -15.04 -25.70 -1.58
CA THR A 333 -14.66 -26.60 -2.68
C THR A 333 -13.38 -26.17 -3.36
N ILE A 334 -12.70 -27.13 -3.97
CA ILE A 334 -11.50 -26.85 -4.77
C ILE A 334 -11.81 -25.92 -5.98
N ASP A 335 -13.04 -25.97 -6.50
CA ASP A 335 -13.45 -25.14 -7.62
C ASP A 335 -13.61 -23.66 -7.21
N GLU A 336 -14.06 -23.39 -5.98
CA GLU A 336 -14.07 -22.01 -5.44
C GLU A 336 -12.66 -21.47 -5.30
N ILE A 337 -11.73 -22.25 -4.78
CA ILE A 337 -10.32 -21.90 -4.63
C ILE A 337 -9.69 -21.66 -6.01
N LYS A 338 -9.84 -22.60 -6.96
CA LYS A 338 -9.30 -22.47 -8.32
C LYS A 338 -9.81 -21.24 -9.05
N LYS A 339 -11.10 -20.91 -8.87
CA LYS A 339 -11.66 -19.67 -9.44
C LYS A 339 -10.90 -18.43 -8.95
N CYS A 340 -10.58 -18.36 -7.66
CA CYS A 340 -9.85 -17.24 -7.07
C CYS A 340 -8.39 -17.25 -7.55
N ILE A 341 -7.73 -18.41 -7.64
CA ILE A 341 -6.38 -18.54 -8.21
C ILE A 341 -6.34 -18.03 -9.65
N ASN A 342 -7.27 -18.48 -10.51
CA ASN A 342 -7.33 -18.04 -11.90
C ASN A 342 -7.55 -16.52 -12.01
N LYS A 343 -8.31 -15.94 -11.09
CA LYS A 343 -8.53 -14.50 -11.03
C LYS A 343 -7.26 -13.76 -10.60
N TYR A 344 -6.56 -14.25 -9.58
CA TYR A 344 -5.28 -13.71 -9.16
C TYR A 344 -4.28 -13.74 -10.33
N GLU A 345 -4.13 -14.89 -11.01
CA GLU A 345 -3.25 -15.04 -12.17
C GLU A 345 -3.59 -14.04 -13.28
N SER A 346 -4.87 -13.92 -13.61
CA SER A 346 -5.35 -12.95 -14.59
C SER A 346 -5.00 -11.51 -14.19
N ASN A 347 -5.26 -11.14 -12.95
CA ASN A 347 -4.95 -9.80 -12.44
C ASN A 347 -3.44 -9.53 -12.45
N ALA A 348 -2.62 -10.49 -12.01
CA ALA A 348 -1.16 -10.37 -12.04
C ALA A 348 -0.60 -10.22 -13.47
N LEU A 349 -1.18 -10.93 -14.44
CA LEU A 349 -0.81 -10.77 -15.85
C LEU A 349 -1.22 -9.39 -16.38
N PHE A 350 -2.44 -8.94 -16.10
CA PHE A 350 -2.93 -7.64 -16.56
C PHE A 350 -2.19 -6.46 -15.93
N SER A 351 -1.88 -6.53 -14.63
CA SER A 351 -1.12 -5.46 -13.94
C SER A 351 0.29 -5.29 -14.50
N ASN A 352 0.88 -6.35 -15.07
CA ASN A 352 2.20 -6.27 -15.68
C ASN A 352 2.18 -5.92 -17.19
N LEU A 353 1.01 -5.59 -17.77
CA LEU A 353 0.93 -5.15 -19.17
C LEU A 353 1.36 -3.69 -19.32
N THR A 354 0.99 -2.81 -18.38
CA THR A 354 1.48 -1.44 -18.39
C THR A 354 2.91 -1.39 -17.88
N ILE A 355 3.70 -0.49 -18.45
CA ILE A 355 5.11 -0.36 -18.06
C ILE A 355 5.26 0.28 -16.67
N GLU A 356 4.31 1.13 -16.29
CA GLU A 356 4.25 1.80 -14.98
C GLU A 356 4.01 0.79 -13.85
N GLU A 357 2.95 -0.02 -13.97
CA GLU A 357 2.65 -1.04 -12.97
C GLU A 357 3.74 -2.11 -12.89
N ARG A 358 4.31 -2.49 -14.05
CA ARG A 358 5.43 -3.41 -14.09
C ARG A 358 6.64 -2.87 -13.34
N ALA A 359 7.03 -1.61 -13.56
CA ALA A 359 8.15 -0.98 -12.87
C ALA A 359 7.89 -0.93 -11.35
N SER A 360 6.69 -0.55 -10.94
CA SER A 360 6.29 -0.52 -9.53
C SER A 360 6.30 -1.93 -8.89
N ASN A 361 5.77 -2.94 -9.58
CA ASN A 361 5.75 -4.32 -9.10
C ASN A 361 7.17 -4.90 -8.96
N MET A 362 8.06 -4.63 -9.92
CA MET A 362 9.48 -5.02 -9.83
C MET A 362 10.16 -4.39 -8.63
N ALA A 363 9.93 -3.08 -8.39
CA ALA A 363 10.48 -2.39 -7.23
C ALA A 363 9.98 -3.01 -5.91
N GLN A 364 8.66 -3.28 -5.80
CA GLN A 364 8.07 -3.90 -4.62
C GLN A 364 8.63 -5.32 -4.38
N CYS A 365 8.71 -6.16 -5.40
CA CYS A 365 9.32 -7.50 -5.28
C CYS A 365 10.78 -7.43 -4.84
N CYS A 366 11.56 -6.49 -5.39
CA CYS A 366 12.96 -6.27 -5.00
C CYS A 366 13.09 -5.83 -3.54
N ILE A 367 12.17 -4.98 -3.05
CA ILE A 367 12.11 -4.55 -1.64
C ILE A 367 11.77 -5.72 -0.72
N LEU A 368 10.88 -6.61 -1.14
CA LEU A 368 10.54 -7.84 -0.42
C LEU A 368 11.67 -8.88 -0.43
N GLY A 369 12.74 -8.67 -1.17
CA GLY A 369 13.96 -9.45 -1.14
C GLY A 369 14.24 -10.34 -2.35
N ASP A 370 13.27 -10.49 -3.26
CA ASP A 370 13.45 -11.28 -4.50
C ASP A 370 12.61 -10.66 -5.62
N VAL A 371 13.26 -9.98 -6.55
CA VAL A 371 12.57 -9.37 -7.69
C VAL A 371 11.88 -10.41 -8.58
N ASN A 372 12.38 -11.65 -8.62
CA ASN A 372 11.78 -12.71 -9.41
C ASN A 372 10.43 -13.19 -8.87
N MET A 373 10.02 -12.76 -7.68
CA MET A 373 8.63 -12.96 -7.20
C MET A 373 7.58 -12.51 -8.22
N ILE A 374 7.86 -11.47 -9.01
CA ILE A 374 6.96 -11.04 -10.10
C ILE A 374 6.63 -12.16 -11.10
N ASN A 375 7.52 -13.13 -11.25
CA ASN A 375 7.35 -14.29 -12.14
C ASN A 375 6.86 -15.56 -11.40
N THR A 376 7.14 -15.70 -10.12
CA THR A 376 7.02 -16.99 -9.39
C THR A 376 5.94 -16.96 -8.30
N GLU A 377 5.41 -15.80 -7.94
CA GLU A 377 4.44 -15.71 -6.84
C GLU A 377 3.18 -16.53 -7.10
N ILE A 378 2.75 -16.67 -8.35
CA ILE A 378 1.62 -17.50 -8.74
C ILE A 378 1.75 -18.96 -8.26
N ASP A 379 2.97 -19.48 -8.16
CA ASP A 379 3.21 -20.86 -7.70
C ASP A 379 2.70 -21.07 -6.26
N LYS A 380 2.81 -20.03 -5.41
CA LYS A 380 2.30 -20.08 -4.03
C LYS A 380 0.77 -20.22 -4.02
N TYR A 381 0.08 -19.50 -4.91
CA TYR A 381 -1.39 -19.57 -5.04
C TYR A 381 -1.82 -20.93 -5.62
N GLN A 382 -1.11 -21.44 -6.61
CA GLN A 382 -1.39 -22.74 -7.21
C GLN A 382 -1.18 -23.91 -6.24
N ALA A 383 -0.33 -23.74 -5.22
CA ALA A 383 -0.10 -24.72 -4.17
C ALA A 383 -1.22 -24.80 -3.12
N VAL A 384 -2.15 -23.83 -3.08
CA VAL A 384 -3.22 -23.78 -2.08
C VAL A 384 -4.21 -24.94 -2.27
N THR A 385 -4.46 -25.65 -1.19
CA THR A 385 -5.41 -26.77 -1.12
C THR A 385 -6.61 -26.42 -0.22
N CYS A 386 -7.72 -27.16 -0.34
CA CYS A 386 -8.84 -27.00 0.61
C CYS A 386 -8.37 -27.16 2.06
N ARG A 387 -7.44 -28.08 2.32
CA ARG A 387 -6.92 -28.32 3.67
C ARG A 387 -6.13 -27.12 4.19
N SER A 388 -5.09 -26.64 3.45
CA SER A 388 -4.28 -25.49 3.88
C SER A 388 -5.13 -24.22 4.02
N PHE A 389 -6.08 -24.01 3.10
CA PHE A 389 -7.04 -22.92 3.16
C PHE A 389 -7.87 -22.93 4.45
N VAL A 390 -8.48 -24.10 4.81
CA VAL A 390 -9.32 -24.22 6.02
C VAL A 390 -8.49 -24.07 7.29
N GLU A 391 -7.26 -24.60 7.32
CA GLU A 391 -6.35 -24.45 8.45
C GLU A 391 -6.00 -22.96 8.68
N SER A 392 -5.64 -22.23 7.63
CA SER A 392 -5.33 -20.80 7.69
C SER A 392 -6.57 -19.96 8.04
N ALA A 393 -7.73 -20.25 7.44
CA ALA A 393 -8.98 -19.56 7.75
C ALA A 393 -9.40 -19.73 9.21
N LYS A 394 -9.28 -20.95 9.78
CA LYS A 394 -9.57 -21.21 11.21
C LYS A 394 -8.63 -20.45 12.14
N LYS A 395 -7.35 -20.36 11.80
CA LYS A 395 -6.36 -19.60 12.57
C LYS A 395 -6.67 -18.10 12.53
N LEU A 396 -7.00 -17.57 11.36
CA LEU A 396 -7.23 -16.14 11.12
C LEU A 396 -8.55 -15.67 11.75
N LEU A 397 -9.67 -16.36 11.47
CA LEU A 397 -11.04 -15.94 11.81
C LEU A 397 -11.46 -16.30 13.25
N ARG A 398 -10.52 -16.51 14.15
CA ARG A 398 -10.81 -16.74 15.58
C ARG A 398 -11.51 -15.52 16.19
N THR A 399 -12.50 -15.75 17.03
CA THR A 399 -13.22 -14.66 17.74
C THR A 399 -12.27 -13.76 18.52
N SER A 400 -11.25 -14.33 19.17
CA SER A 400 -10.25 -13.56 19.92
C SER A 400 -9.40 -12.63 19.03
N ASN A 401 -9.27 -12.93 17.74
CA ASN A 401 -8.53 -12.14 16.76
C ASN A 401 -9.38 -11.05 16.08
N CYS A 402 -10.65 -10.89 16.47
CA CYS A 402 -11.58 -9.98 15.82
C CYS A 402 -11.63 -8.62 16.52
N SER A 403 -11.46 -7.55 15.74
CA SER A 403 -11.75 -6.17 16.14
C SER A 403 -12.93 -5.66 15.33
N THR A 404 -14.05 -5.32 15.99
CA THR A 404 -15.29 -4.89 15.33
C THR A 404 -15.62 -3.45 15.61
N LEU A 405 -15.74 -2.67 14.55
CA LEU A 405 -16.19 -1.28 14.57
C LEU A 405 -17.64 -1.21 14.06
N TYR A 406 -18.50 -0.60 14.86
CA TYR A 406 -19.88 -0.32 14.50
C TYR A 406 -20.10 1.18 14.29
N TYR A 407 -20.57 1.54 13.11
CA TYR A 407 -21.13 2.86 12.84
C TYR A 407 -22.63 2.82 13.02
N ASP A 408 -23.12 3.46 14.07
CA ASP A 408 -24.53 3.69 14.29
C ASP A 408 -24.93 5.11 13.83
N ILE A 409 -26.21 5.31 13.57
CA ILE A 409 -26.76 6.60 13.15
C ILE A 409 -27.08 7.41 14.41
N ASP A 410 -26.76 8.73 14.40
CA ASP A 410 -27.16 9.66 15.46
C ASP A 410 -28.69 9.81 15.55
#